data_2cbb54cb1f4cb2f46c7c68f1e4541afa
#
_entry.id   2cbb54cb1f4cb2f46c7c68f1e4541afa
#
_cell.length_a   1.000
_cell.length_b   1.000
_cell.length_c   1.000
_cell.angle_alpha   90.00
_cell.angle_beta   90.00
_cell.angle_gamma   90.00
#
_symmetry.space_group_name_H-M   'P 1'
#
loop_
_entity.id
_entity.type
_entity.pdbx_description
1 polymer ?
#
loop_
_entity_poly.entity_id
_entity_poly.type
_entity_poly.pdbx_seq_one_letter_code
_entity_poly.pdbx_strand_id
1 'polypeptide(L)'
;MRSAMAGVDGVFSVQPSSPGGTVTDEQEVRYGITIADLAVECGVKHLVYSSGSAAGETPTGVAHYDTKAEIERHIRRLPLAATIVRPATFMELLVMPGFGLDEGHFHFFMLPEGRMQVLAVEDIGQLVAAVFAAPARFAGKTFEIASDSVTGRQLEALFSAAAGRPIPYSRFSDEVLAASPFLHKLTGLVDDGRLAGHADLDAMRQLHPQLHTFAGWLAGPGRPAFERALTSGASWAFNR
;
A
#
# COMPACT_ATOMS: atom_id res chain seq x y z
N MET A 1 -20.60 5.07 14.72
CA MET A 1 -19.35 4.35 14.92
C MET A 1 -19.37 3.54 16.23
N ARG A 2 -19.58 4.15 17.42
CA ARG A 2 -19.66 3.44 18.73
C ARG A 2 -20.65 2.25 18.71
N SER A 3 -21.87 2.45 18.20
CA SER A 3 -22.87 1.37 18.10
C SER A 3 -22.45 0.22 17.18
N ALA A 4 -21.65 0.48 16.16
CA ALA A 4 -21.12 -0.55 15.27
C ALA A 4 -19.98 -1.37 15.90
N MET A 5 -19.32 -0.84 16.95
CA MET A 5 -18.25 -1.54 17.67
C MET A 5 -18.76 -2.28 18.91
N ALA A 6 -20.03 -2.07 19.30
CA ALA A 6 -20.57 -2.71 20.49
C ALA A 6 -20.69 -4.24 20.29
N GLY A 7 -19.98 -5.01 21.15
CA GLY A 7 -20.04 -6.47 21.15
C GLY A 7 -19.24 -7.16 20.06
N VAL A 8 -18.39 -6.43 19.31
CA VAL A 8 -17.49 -7.06 18.33
C VAL A 8 -16.16 -7.43 18.98
N ASP A 9 -15.60 -8.56 18.58
CA ASP A 9 -14.32 -9.05 19.09
C ASP A 9 -13.12 -8.35 18.42
N GLY A 10 -13.22 -7.99 17.13
CA GLY A 10 -12.15 -7.39 16.38
C GLY A 10 -12.59 -6.24 15.48
N VAL A 11 -11.69 -5.28 15.23
CA VAL A 11 -11.89 -4.15 14.33
C VAL A 11 -10.72 -4.07 13.38
N PHE A 12 -10.98 -4.06 12.07
CA PHE A 12 -10.01 -3.66 11.06
C PHE A 12 -10.18 -2.18 10.74
N SER A 13 -9.12 -1.42 10.91
CA SER A 13 -9.10 0.03 10.75
C SER A 13 -8.18 0.44 9.61
N VAL A 14 -8.73 1.12 8.61
CA VAL A 14 -8.01 1.76 7.51
C VAL A 14 -8.64 3.12 7.26
N GLN A 15 -7.83 4.16 7.08
CA GLN A 15 -8.29 5.50 6.78
C GLN A 15 -8.02 5.87 5.33
N PRO A 16 -8.92 6.65 4.69
CA PRO A 16 -8.56 7.33 3.46
C PRO A 16 -7.39 8.30 3.73
N SER A 17 -6.53 8.50 2.76
CA SER A 17 -5.38 9.40 2.87
C SER A 17 -5.49 10.59 1.93
N SER A 18 -4.78 11.68 2.25
CA SER A 18 -4.85 12.97 1.54
C SER A 18 -4.58 12.87 0.03
N PRO A 19 -3.66 12.03 -0.49
CA PRO A 19 -3.48 11.88 -1.93
C PRO A 19 -4.74 11.42 -2.67
N GLY A 20 -5.68 10.78 -1.98
CA GLY A 20 -6.99 10.42 -2.53
C GLY A 20 -7.97 11.60 -2.66
N GLY A 21 -7.63 12.77 -2.13
CA GLY A 21 -8.41 14.01 -2.27
C GLY A 21 -9.73 14.06 -1.49
N THR A 22 -10.02 13.06 -0.66
CA THR A 22 -11.29 12.95 0.09
C THR A 22 -11.18 13.44 1.53
N VAL A 23 -9.97 13.54 2.07
CA VAL A 23 -9.67 13.96 3.45
C VAL A 23 -8.39 14.79 3.48
N THR A 24 -8.24 15.62 4.53
CA THR A 24 -6.95 16.25 4.86
C THR A 24 -6.10 15.33 5.73
N ASP A 25 -4.80 15.65 5.86
CA ASP A 25 -3.88 14.92 6.74
C ASP A 25 -4.38 14.92 8.20
N GLU A 26 -4.85 16.06 8.70
CA GLU A 26 -5.39 16.18 10.05
C GLU A 26 -6.68 15.35 10.23
N GLN A 27 -7.49 15.23 9.18
CA GLN A 27 -8.70 14.39 9.21
C GLN A 27 -8.33 12.93 9.25
N GLU A 28 -7.34 12.48 8.47
CA GLU A 28 -6.84 11.09 8.50
C GLU A 28 -6.38 10.73 9.91
N VAL A 29 -5.51 11.55 10.51
CA VAL A 29 -4.99 11.34 11.88
C VAL A 29 -6.14 11.30 12.88
N ARG A 30 -7.04 12.27 12.84
CA ARG A 30 -8.19 12.34 13.74
C ARG A 30 -9.08 11.10 13.63
N TYR A 31 -9.34 10.62 12.42
CA TYR A 31 -10.18 9.42 12.23
C TYR A 31 -9.50 8.18 12.77
N GLY A 32 -8.21 7.99 12.49
CA GLY A 32 -7.45 6.85 13.00
C GLY A 32 -7.41 6.82 14.52
N ILE A 33 -7.11 7.94 15.16
CA ILE A 33 -7.11 8.09 16.62
C ILE A 33 -8.50 7.83 17.19
N THR A 34 -9.55 8.46 16.64
CA THR A 34 -10.92 8.27 17.10
C THR A 34 -11.36 6.81 17.05
N ILE A 35 -11.01 6.10 15.98
CA ILE A 35 -11.36 4.66 15.86
C ILE A 35 -10.64 3.84 16.92
N ALA A 36 -9.36 4.11 17.16
CA ALA A 36 -8.58 3.40 18.16
C ALA A 36 -9.10 3.65 19.59
N ASP A 37 -9.43 4.90 19.95
CA ASP A 37 -10.01 5.25 21.24
C ASP A 37 -11.37 4.61 21.45
N LEU A 38 -12.24 4.63 20.43
CA LEU A 38 -13.54 3.97 20.48
C LEU A 38 -13.40 2.44 20.61
N ALA A 39 -12.38 1.84 20.01
CA ALA A 39 -12.12 0.41 20.19
C ALA A 39 -11.83 0.06 21.67
N VAL A 40 -11.05 0.90 22.36
CA VAL A 40 -10.81 0.77 23.81
C VAL A 40 -12.11 0.92 24.60
N GLU A 41 -12.85 2.01 24.35
CA GLU A 41 -14.09 2.31 25.06
C GLU A 41 -15.18 1.25 24.88
N CYS A 42 -15.23 0.61 23.71
CA CYS A 42 -16.20 -0.44 23.42
C CYS A 42 -15.74 -1.86 23.83
N GLY A 43 -14.53 -2.00 24.40
CA GLY A 43 -13.99 -3.27 24.84
C GLY A 43 -13.63 -4.23 23.69
N VAL A 44 -13.23 -3.67 22.53
CA VAL A 44 -12.74 -4.46 21.37
C VAL A 44 -11.53 -5.27 21.82
N LYS A 45 -11.51 -6.56 21.51
CA LYS A 45 -10.43 -7.44 21.96
C LYS A 45 -9.19 -7.37 21.10
N HIS A 46 -9.32 -7.03 19.80
CA HIS A 46 -8.20 -6.94 18.88
C HIS A 46 -8.45 -5.87 17.80
N LEU A 47 -7.56 -4.88 17.72
CA LEU A 47 -7.52 -3.90 16.64
C LEU A 47 -6.45 -4.29 15.63
N VAL A 48 -6.80 -4.39 14.36
CA VAL A 48 -5.81 -4.46 13.27
C VAL A 48 -5.84 -3.14 12.52
N TYR A 49 -4.72 -2.42 12.53
CA TYR A 49 -4.58 -1.14 11.82
C TYR A 49 -3.77 -1.29 10.55
N SER A 50 -4.30 -0.83 9.42
CA SER A 50 -3.58 -0.76 8.15
C SER A 50 -2.86 0.57 8.02
N SER A 51 -1.54 0.52 8.10
CA SER A 51 -0.61 1.63 7.96
C SER A 51 -0.05 1.69 6.53
N GLY A 52 1.23 2.00 6.36
CA GLY A 52 1.96 1.99 5.08
C GLY A 52 3.42 1.58 5.28
N SER A 53 4.04 0.98 4.27
CA SER A 53 5.38 0.39 4.37
C SER A 53 6.45 1.38 4.84
N ALA A 54 6.43 2.63 4.36
CA ALA A 54 7.39 3.63 4.78
C ALA A 54 7.06 4.34 6.11
N ALA A 55 5.92 4.03 6.75
CA ALA A 55 5.59 4.60 8.06
C ALA A 55 6.60 4.09 9.11
N GLY A 56 7.12 4.99 9.94
CA GLY A 56 8.14 4.64 10.93
C GLY A 56 8.39 5.75 11.93
N GLU A 57 9.46 5.60 12.73
CA GLU A 57 9.84 6.62 13.73
C GLU A 57 10.43 7.86 13.07
N THR A 58 11.18 7.67 11.98
CA THR A 58 11.78 8.77 11.23
C THR A 58 10.78 9.31 10.22
N PRO A 59 10.45 10.62 10.26
CA PRO A 59 9.57 11.22 9.26
C PRO A 59 10.09 11.03 7.84
N THR A 60 9.16 10.77 6.94
CA THR A 60 9.47 10.60 5.52
C THR A 60 9.44 11.92 4.75
N GLY A 61 8.76 12.93 5.29
CA GLY A 61 8.43 14.17 4.60
C GLY A 61 7.33 13.99 3.54
N VAL A 62 6.73 12.81 3.47
CA VAL A 62 5.58 12.49 2.63
C VAL A 62 4.37 12.28 3.55
N ALA A 63 3.45 13.22 3.53
CA ALA A 63 2.40 13.38 4.54
C ALA A 63 1.63 12.09 4.82
N HIS A 64 1.20 11.36 3.78
CA HIS A 64 0.38 10.15 3.97
C HIS A 64 1.12 8.95 4.60
N TYR A 65 2.45 8.98 4.74
CA TYR A 65 3.20 8.04 5.59
C TYR A 65 3.39 8.60 7.00
N ASP A 66 3.61 9.91 7.11
CA ASP A 66 3.85 10.55 8.40
C ASP A 66 2.58 10.60 9.26
N THR A 67 1.40 10.80 8.65
CA THR A 67 0.08 10.70 9.31
C THR A 67 -0.16 9.29 9.87
N LYS A 68 0.17 8.26 9.08
CA LYS A 68 0.06 6.87 9.54
C LYS A 68 0.98 6.55 10.70
N ALA A 69 2.22 7.06 10.66
CA ALA A 69 3.16 6.91 11.76
C ALA A 69 2.67 7.58 13.05
N GLU A 70 1.93 8.71 12.94
CA GLU A 70 1.30 9.36 14.08
C GLU A 70 0.17 8.51 14.68
N ILE A 71 -0.69 7.94 13.85
CA ILE A 71 -1.75 7.01 14.28
C ILE A 71 -1.14 5.77 14.95
N GLU A 72 -0.08 5.18 14.37
CA GLU A 72 0.64 4.06 14.96
C GLU A 72 1.16 4.38 16.36
N ARG A 73 1.78 5.56 16.54
CA ARG A 73 2.28 6.02 17.85
C ARG A 73 1.17 6.14 18.89
N HIS A 74 -0.02 6.61 18.48
CA HIS A 74 -1.18 6.67 19.36
C HIS A 74 -1.65 5.27 19.75
N ILE A 75 -1.87 4.39 18.77
CA ILE A 75 -2.34 3.00 19.00
C ILE A 75 -1.43 2.26 19.99
N ARG A 76 -0.09 2.40 19.86
CA ARG A 76 0.88 1.73 20.74
C ARG A 76 0.82 2.17 22.21
N ARG A 77 0.19 3.30 22.51
CA ARG A 77 0.02 3.82 23.89
C ARG A 77 -1.28 3.35 24.53
N LEU A 78 -2.19 2.78 23.77
CA LEU A 78 -3.50 2.37 24.28
C LEU A 78 -3.42 1.01 24.98
N PRO A 79 -4.24 0.79 26.02
CA PRO A 79 -4.38 -0.52 26.67
C PRO A 79 -5.24 -1.45 25.80
N LEU A 80 -4.80 -1.71 24.57
CA LEU A 80 -5.52 -2.46 23.55
C LEU A 80 -4.58 -3.45 22.86
N ALA A 81 -5.01 -4.70 22.73
CA ALA A 81 -4.32 -5.63 21.86
C ALA A 81 -4.45 -5.15 20.42
N ALA A 82 -3.35 -4.66 19.84
CA ALA A 82 -3.35 -4.13 18.48
C ALA A 82 -2.29 -4.82 17.63
N THR A 83 -2.58 -4.99 16.35
CA THR A 83 -1.63 -5.38 15.32
C THR A 83 -1.58 -4.27 14.27
N ILE A 84 -0.38 -3.84 13.90
CA ILE A 84 -0.17 -2.86 12.83
C ILE A 84 0.39 -3.61 11.63
N VAL A 85 -0.35 -3.59 10.52
CA VAL A 85 0.12 -4.10 9.24
C VAL A 85 0.53 -2.95 8.34
N ARG A 86 1.65 -3.09 7.65
CA ARG A 86 2.18 -2.09 6.71
C ARG A 86 2.19 -2.66 5.30
N PRO A 87 1.12 -2.45 4.52
CA PRO A 87 1.06 -2.92 3.14
C PRO A 87 2.16 -2.35 2.28
N ALA A 88 2.74 -3.19 1.42
CA ALA A 88 3.63 -2.81 0.34
C ALA A 88 2.85 -2.04 -0.75
N THR A 89 3.51 -1.65 -1.83
CA THR A 89 2.89 -0.97 -2.98
C THR A 89 1.77 -1.81 -3.57
N PHE A 90 0.59 -1.21 -3.75
CA PHE A 90 -0.55 -1.93 -4.31
C PHE A 90 -0.35 -2.24 -5.80
N MET A 91 -0.66 -3.47 -6.22
CA MET A 91 -0.60 -3.87 -7.63
C MET A 91 -1.53 -3.01 -8.49
N GLU A 92 -2.67 -2.62 -7.95
CA GLU A 92 -3.67 -1.74 -8.57
C GLU A 92 -3.09 -0.38 -8.92
N LEU A 93 -2.15 0.14 -8.12
CA LEU A 93 -1.47 1.40 -8.38
C LEU A 93 -0.68 1.35 -9.69
N LEU A 94 -0.05 0.20 -10.00
CA LEU A 94 0.81 0.05 -11.18
C LEU A 94 0.01 0.06 -12.51
N VAL A 95 -1.29 -0.08 -12.44
CA VAL A 95 -2.19 0.00 -13.61
C VAL A 95 -3.17 1.18 -13.53
N MET A 96 -2.88 2.16 -12.66
CA MET A 96 -3.63 3.42 -12.67
C MET A 96 -3.26 4.26 -13.91
N PRO A 97 -4.19 5.10 -14.39
CA PRO A 97 -3.89 6.07 -15.44
C PRO A 97 -2.76 7.02 -15.03
N GLY A 98 -1.97 7.47 -16.02
CA GLY A 98 -0.93 8.47 -15.82
C GLY A 98 0.49 7.91 -15.66
N PHE A 99 0.66 6.59 -15.72
CA PHE A 99 1.99 5.97 -15.79
C PHE A 99 2.43 5.67 -17.24
N GLY A 100 1.69 6.14 -18.26
CA GLY A 100 2.05 6.06 -19.67
C GLY A 100 1.65 4.76 -20.39
N LEU A 101 0.88 3.88 -19.75
CA LEU A 101 0.44 2.62 -20.36
C LEU A 101 -0.40 2.84 -21.62
N ASP A 102 -1.22 3.88 -21.65
CA ASP A 102 -2.01 4.32 -22.82
C ASP A 102 -1.15 4.87 -23.96
N GLU A 103 0.01 5.42 -23.63
CA GLU A 103 1.01 5.89 -24.59
C GLU A 103 1.94 4.76 -25.07
N GLY A 104 1.75 3.54 -24.54
CA GLY A 104 2.59 2.38 -24.87
C GLY A 104 3.94 2.37 -24.20
N HIS A 105 4.04 3.00 -23.05
CA HIS A 105 5.23 3.07 -22.20
C HIS A 105 4.82 2.90 -20.73
N PHE A 106 5.76 2.54 -19.84
CA PHE A 106 5.49 2.54 -18.40
C PHE A 106 6.57 3.32 -17.67
N HIS A 107 6.17 4.42 -17.04
CA HIS A 107 7.03 5.25 -16.21
C HIS A 107 6.76 5.01 -14.74
N PHE A 108 7.81 4.84 -13.93
CA PHE A 108 7.64 4.66 -12.49
C PHE A 108 8.80 5.30 -11.70
N PHE A 109 8.74 5.23 -10.37
CA PHE A 109 9.72 5.85 -9.48
C PHE A 109 11.04 5.08 -9.40
N MET A 110 11.01 3.78 -9.61
CA MET A 110 12.10 2.84 -9.40
C MET A 110 13.03 2.79 -10.61
N LEU A 111 14.32 2.61 -10.38
CA LEU A 111 15.26 2.27 -11.46
C LEU A 111 14.90 0.92 -12.10
N PRO A 112 15.26 0.68 -13.39
CA PRO A 112 14.91 -0.58 -14.08
C PRO A 112 15.36 -1.83 -13.34
N GLU A 113 16.52 -1.78 -12.69
CA GLU A 113 17.09 -2.89 -11.91
C GLU A 113 16.66 -2.87 -10.44
N GLY A 114 16.01 -1.79 -10.00
CA GLY A 114 15.49 -1.66 -8.65
C GLY A 114 14.44 -2.72 -8.36
N ARG A 115 14.26 -3.06 -7.09
CA ARG A 115 13.32 -4.06 -6.62
C ARG A 115 12.34 -3.45 -5.64
N MET A 116 11.08 -3.82 -5.76
CA MET A 116 10.02 -3.36 -4.87
C MET A 116 9.05 -4.51 -4.59
N GLN A 117 8.61 -4.63 -3.35
CA GLN A 117 7.53 -5.53 -3.01
C GLN A 117 6.17 -4.93 -3.37
N VAL A 118 5.24 -5.81 -3.76
CA VAL A 118 3.89 -5.45 -4.17
C VAL A 118 2.85 -6.35 -3.50
N LEU A 119 1.61 -5.87 -3.45
CA LEU A 119 0.50 -6.55 -2.78
C LEU A 119 -0.81 -6.24 -3.53
N ALA A 120 -1.58 -7.25 -3.88
CA ALA A 120 -2.95 -7.05 -4.35
C ALA A 120 -3.84 -6.58 -3.18
N VAL A 121 -4.73 -5.61 -3.42
CA VAL A 121 -5.61 -5.07 -2.35
C VAL A 121 -6.49 -6.17 -1.75
N GLU A 122 -6.95 -7.12 -2.56
CA GLU A 122 -7.76 -8.24 -2.07
C GLU A 122 -7.00 -9.18 -1.12
N ASP A 123 -5.68 -9.33 -1.29
CA ASP A 123 -4.82 -10.14 -0.42
C ASP A 123 -4.73 -9.55 1.01
N ILE A 124 -4.91 -8.23 1.16
CA ILE A 124 -4.93 -7.58 2.48
C ILE A 124 -6.01 -8.21 3.35
N GLY A 125 -7.22 -8.40 2.79
CA GLY A 125 -8.35 -9.00 3.50
C GLY A 125 -8.03 -10.40 4.02
N GLN A 126 -7.36 -11.22 3.20
CA GLN A 126 -6.96 -12.58 3.55
C GLN A 126 -5.91 -12.59 4.67
N LEU A 127 -4.89 -11.74 4.55
CA LEU A 127 -3.85 -11.62 5.58
C LEU A 127 -4.41 -11.09 6.90
N VAL A 128 -5.30 -10.10 6.86
CA VAL A 128 -5.98 -9.57 8.05
C VAL A 128 -6.88 -10.62 8.69
N ALA A 129 -7.59 -11.43 7.91
CA ALA A 129 -8.37 -12.55 8.43
C ALA A 129 -7.49 -13.58 9.17
N ALA A 130 -6.30 -13.90 8.62
CA ALA A 130 -5.34 -14.76 9.27
C ALA A 130 -4.78 -14.16 10.59
N VAL A 131 -4.60 -12.82 10.63
CA VAL A 131 -4.22 -12.11 11.86
C VAL A 131 -5.30 -12.23 12.91
N PHE A 132 -6.58 -12.03 12.58
CA PHE A 132 -7.70 -12.20 13.51
C PHE A 132 -7.89 -13.65 13.98
N ALA A 133 -7.58 -14.62 13.13
CA ALA A 133 -7.65 -16.03 13.50
C ALA A 133 -6.59 -16.46 14.54
N ALA A 134 -5.50 -15.69 14.69
CA ALA A 134 -4.40 -16.01 15.60
C ALA A 134 -3.96 -14.79 16.44
N PRO A 135 -4.86 -14.18 17.25
CA PRO A 135 -4.59 -12.94 17.95
C PRO A 135 -3.39 -13.06 18.92
N ALA A 136 -3.22 -14.20 19.58
CA ALA A 136 -2.07 -14.43 20.48
C ALA A 136 -0.71 -14.38 19.74
N ARG A 137 -0.69 -14.70 18.44
CA ARG A 137 0.53 -14.63 17.60
C ARG A 137 0.86 -13.20 17.18
N PHE A 138 -0.15 -12.36 16.97
CA PHE A 138 0.00 -11.07 16.28
C PHE A 138 -0.22 -9.84 17.16
N ALA A 139 -0.89 -9.95 18.30
CA ALA A 139 -1.10 -8.83 19.21
C ALA A 139 0.22 -8.18 19.63
N GLY A 140 0.27 -6.85 19.60
CA GLY A 140 1.44 -6.04 19.89
C GLY A 140 2.48 -5.97 18.77
N LYS A 141 2.27 -6.63 17.63
CA LYS A 141 3.22 -6.64 16.52
C LYS A 141 2.95 -5.55 15.49
N THR A 142 4.03 -5.07 14.89
CA THR A 142 4.04 -4.28 13.67
C THR A 142 4.88 -5.03 12.65
N PHE A 143 4.35 -5.26 11.44
CA PHE A 143 5.07 -5.92 10.36
C PHE A 143 4.54 -5.51 8.98
N GLU A 144 5.41 -5.60 7.99
CA GLU A 144 5.05 -5.35 6.60
C GLU A 144 4.35 -6.57 5.99
N ILE A 145 3.42 -6.31 5.06
CA ILE A 145 2.70 -7.33 4.30
C ILE A 145 2.89 -7.09 2.80
N ALA A 146 3.21 -8.15 2.08
CA ALA A 146 3.39 -8.17 0.62
C ALA A 146 3.07 -9.56 0.08
N SER A 147 2.79 -9.65 -1.21
CA SER A 147 2.52 -10.94 -1.86
C SER A 147 3.56 -11.30 -2.92
N ASP A 148 4.26 -10.32 -3.48
CA ASP A 148 5.30 -10.55 -4.50
C ASP A 148 6.38 -9.46 -4.46
N SER A 149 7.40 -9.62 -5.28
CA SER A 149 8.48 -8.66 -5.47
C SER A 149 8.85 -8.56 -6.94
N VAL A 150 8.88 -7.34 -7.48
CA VAL A 150 9.12 -7.08 -8.90
C VAL A 150 10.24 -6.06 -9.11
N THR A 151 10.96 -6.18 -10.24
CA THR A 151 11.88 -5.16 -10.74
C THR A 151 11.24 -4.38 -11.88
N GLY A 152 11.79 -3.20 -12.23
CA GLY A 152 11.35 -2.45 -13.42
C GLY A 152 11.43 -3.28 -14.70
N ARG A 153 12.50 -4.09 -14.85
CA ARG A 153 12.65 -5.03 -15.97
C ARG A 153 11.56 -6.11 -16.00
N GLN A 154 11.19 -6.62 -14.85
CA GLN A 154 10.10 -7.58 -14.77
C GLN A 154 8.75 -6.95 -15.10
N LEU A 155 8.50 -5.71 -14.66
CA LEU A 155 7.30 -4.95 -15.04
C LEU A 155 7.24 -4.73 -16.55
N GLU A 156 8.35 -4.33 -17.20
CA GLU A 156 8.46 -4.22 -18.67
C GLU A 156 8.05 -5.51 -19.37
N ALA A 157 8.63 -6.62 -18.95
CA ALA A 157 8.35 -7.93 -19.56
C ALA A 157 6.88 -8.36 -19.37
N LEU A 158 6.34 -8.20 -18.16
CA LEU A 158 4.97 -8.60 -17.82
C LEU A 158 3.94 -7.74 -18.53
N PHE A 159 4.11 -6.41 -18.55
CA PHE A 159 3.21 -5.50 -19.27
C PHE A 159 3.29 -5.73 -20.79
N SER A 160 4.48 -5.93 -21.34
CA SER A 160 4.64 -6.22 -22.78
C SER A 160 3.94 -7.52 -23.16
N ALA A 161 4.11 -8.58 -22.37
CA ALA A 161 3.44 -9.86 -22.60
C ALA A 161 1.91 -9.73 -22.49
N ALA A 162 1.42 -9.01 -21.46
CA ALA A 162 -0.02 -8.80 -21.26
C ALA A 162 -0.66 -7.92 -22.36
N ALA A 163 0.08 -6.94 -22.89
CA ALA A 163 -0.39 -6.05 -23.97
C ALA A 163 -0.28 -6.67 -25.36
N GLY A 164 0.49 -7.75 -25.53
CA GLY A 164 0.82 -8.33 -26.85
C GLY A 164 1.68 -7.42 -27.73
N ARG A 165 2.33 -6.41 -27.15
CA ARG A 165 3.21 -5.45 -27.81
C ARG A 165 4.25 -4.91 -26.82
N PRO A 166 5.39 -4.38 -27.29
CA PRO A 166 6.36 -3.75 -26.39
C PRO A 166 5.74 -2.63 -25.56
N ILE A 167 6.01 -2.64 -24.24
CA ILE A 167 5.71 -1.59 -23.28
C ILE A 167 7.03 -1.29 -22.54
N PRO A 168 7.93 -0.47 -23.11
CA PRO A 168 9.19 -0.13 -22.48
C PRO A 168 9.00 0.48 -21.08
N TYR A 169 9.92 0.18 -20.18
CA TYR A 169 9.98 0.75 -18.84
C TYR A 169 11.02 1.85 -18.77
N SER A 170 10.70 2.95 -18.13
CA SER A 170 11.69 3.91 -17.67
C SER A 170 11.31 4.49 -16.31
N ARG A 171 12.32 4.96 -15.58
CA ARG A 171 12.11 5.83 -14.44
C ARG A 171 11.60 7.18 -14.95
N PHE A 172 10.80 7.90 -14.16
CA PHE A 172 10.45 9.29 -14.44
C PHE A 172 11.69 10.13 -14.70
N SER A 173 11.61 11.04 -15.69
CA SER A 173 12.73 11.92 -16.01
C SER A 173 12.99 12.92 -14.88
N ASP A 174 14.23 13.42 -14.82
CA ASP A 174 14.61 14.42 -13.81
C ASP A 174 13.76 15.70 -13.92
N GLU A 175 13.29 16.06 -15.14
CA GLU A 175 12.39 17.20 -15.34
C GLU A 175 11.02 16.97 -14.67
N VAL A 176 10.44 15.76 -14.82
CA VAL A 176 9.17 15.41 -14.18
C VAL A 176 9.33 15.41 -12.66
N LEU A 177 10.43 14.86 -12.15
CA LEU A 177 10.71 14.82 -10.71
C LEU A 177 10.95 16.24 -10.15
N ALA A 178 11.65 17.11 -10.88
CA ALA A 178 11.90 18.49 -10.47
C ALA A 178 10.60 19.33 -10.46
N ALA A 179 9.66 19.02 -11.35
CA ALA A 179 8.36 19.72 -11.42
C ALA A 179 7.40 19.33 -10.29
N SER A 180 7.62 18.19 -9.61
CA SER A 180 6.73 17.69 -8.55
C SER A 180 7.50 17.35 -7.28
N PRO A 181 7.47 18.21 -6.25
CA PRO A 181 8.09 17.92 -4.95
C PRO A 181 7.61 16.61 -4.31
N PHE A 182 6.36 16.23 -4.56
CA PHE A 182 5.78 14.98 -4.07
C PHE A 182 6.46 13.76 -4.74
N LEU A 183 6.56 13.76 -6.08
CA LEU A 183 7.21 12.68 -6.83
C LEU A 183 8.69 12.58 -6.48
N HIS A 184 9.36 13.72 -6.33
CA HIS A 184 10.78 13.76 -5.93
C HIS A 184 11.00 13.08 -4.56
N LYS A 185 10.14 13.40 -3.57
CA LYS A 185 10.23 12.77 -2.25
C LYS A 185 9.94 11.26 -2.31
N LEU A 186 8.89 10.84 -3.04
CA LEU A 186 8.59 9.41 -3.21
C LEU A 186 9.77 8.66 -3.85
N THR A 187 10.38 9.25 -4.88
CA THR A 187 11.55 8.68 -5.54
C THR A 187 12.71 8.53 -4.57
N GLY A 188 12.94 9.52 -3.70
CA GLY A 188 13.95 9.43 -2.63
C GLY A 188 13.70 8.27 -1.67
N LEU A 189 12.43 8.02 -1.29
CA LEU A 189 12.07 6.88 -0.45
C LEU A 189 12.25 5.51 -1.15
N VAL A 190 12.12 5.48 -2.47
CA VAL A 190 12.43 4.28 -3.26
C VAL A 190 13.93 4.06 -3.31
N ASP A 191 14.73 5.11 -3.56
CA ASP A 191 16.18 5.04 -3.72
C ASP A 191 16.89 4.67 -2.41
N ASP A 192 16.38 5.15 -1.26
CA ASP A 192 16.94 4.81 0.05
C ASP A 192 16.39 3.49 0.63
N GLY A 193 15.51 2.81 -0.11
CA GLY A 193 14.97 1.50 0.22
C GLY A 193 13.77 1.51 1.16
N ARG A 194 13.33 2.66 1.69
CA ARG A 194 12.18 2.73 2.62
C ARG A 194 10.85 2.33 1.98
N LEU A 195 10.75 2.42 0.65
CA LEU A 195 9.59 1.93 -0.13
C LEU A 195 9.86 0.62 -0.88
N ALA A 196 11.03 0.00 -0.70
CA ALA A 196 11.32 -1.29 -1.33
C ALA A 196 10.44 -2.43 -0.81
N GLY A 197 9.99 -2.31 0.44
CA GLY A 197 9.25 -3.36 1.16
C GLY A 197 10.18 -4.44 1.72
N HIS A 198 9.92 -4.84 2.96
CA HIS A 198 10.76 -5.77 3.73
C HIS A 198 9.93 -6.89 4.37
N ALA A 199 8.72 -7.16 3.82
CA ALA A 199 7.90 -8.29 4.28
C ALA A 199 8.63 -9.62 4.02
N ASP A 200 8.51 -10.54 4.96
CA ASP A 200 8.90 -11.93 4.76
C ASP A 200 7.86 -12.63 3.89
N LEU A 201 8.14 -12.75 2.58
CA LEU A 201 7.21 -13.31 1.60
C LEU A 201 6.89 -14.78 1.89
N ASP A 202 7.84 -15.54 2.44
CA ASP A 202 7.60 -16.94 2.78
C ASP A 202 6.66 -17.05 3.99
N ALA A 203 6.86 -16.20 5.01
CA ALA A 203 5.93 -16.11 6.12
C ALA A 203 4.53 -15.65 5.67
N MET A 204 4.44 -14.72 4.70
CA MET A 204 3.15 -14.31 4.13
C MET A 204 2.45 -15.47 3.42
N ARG A 205 3.17 -16.24 2.60
CA ARG A 205 2.61 -17.44 1.94
C ARG A 205 2.22 -18.54 2.90
N GLN A 206 2.91 -18.67 4.04
CA GLN A 206 2.49 -19.60 5.11
C GLN A 206 1.18 -19.16 5.76
N LEU A 207 0.93 -17.85 5.88
CA LEU A 207 -0.34 -17.32 6.38
C LEU A 207 -1.47 -17.50 5.35
N HIS A 208 -1.18 -17.27 4.08
CA HIS A 208 -2.14 -17.43 3.00
C HIS A 208 -1.44 -17.95 1.73
N PRO A 209 -1.51 -19.28 1.45
CA PRO A 209 -0.80 -19.90 0.31
C PRO A 209 -1.24 -19.40 -1.07
N GLN A 210 -2.41 -18.78 -1.18
CA GLN A 210 -3.00 -18.32 -2.45
C GLN A 210 -2.76 -16.84 -2.75
N LEU A 211 -1.79 -16.20 -2.06
CA LEU A 211 -1.41 -14.82 -2.35
C LEU A 211 -0.99 -14.66 -3.82
N HIS A 212 -1.45 -13.56 -4.42
CA HIS A 212 -1.17 -13.28 -5.83
C HIS A 212 0.31 -12.97 -6.07
N THR A 213 0.89 -13.57 -7.09
CA THR A 213 2.05 -12.97 -7.75
C THR A 213 1.56 -11.84 -8.67
N PHE A 214 2.42 -10.87 -8.98
CA PHE A 214 2.03 -9.79 -9.91
C PHE A 214 1.64 -10.33 -11.28
N ALA A 215 2.37 -11.33 -11.78
CA ALA A 215 2.03 -12.02 -13.03
C ALA A 215 0.64 -12.69 -12.98
N GLY A 216 0.33 -13.41 -11.90
CA GLY A 216 -0.97 -14.07 -11.72
C GLY A 216 -2.11 -13.06 -11.57
N TRP A 217 -1.88 -11.99 -10.80
CA TRP A 217 -2.85 -10.90 -10.64
C TRP A 217 -3.12 -10.19 -11.97
N LEU A 218 -2.06 -9.86 -12.74
CA LEU A 218 -2.19 -9.18 -14.04
C LEU A 218 -2.91 -10.04 -15.08
N ALA A 219 -2.72 -11.38 -15.05
CA ALA A 219 -3.41 -12.30 -15.93
C ALA A 219 -4.87 -12.61 -15.51
N GLY A 220 -5.19 -12.36 -14.25
CA GLY A 220 -6.48 -12.66 -13.62
C GLY A 220 -7.24 -11.40 -13.19
N PRO A 221 -7.37 -11.14 -11.87
CA PRO A 221 -8.23 -10.06 -11.36
C PRO A 221 -7.79 -8.66 -11.78
N GLY A 222 -6.50 -8.42 -12.02
CA GLY A 222 -5.97 -7.14 -12.49
C GLY A 222 -6.17 -6.86 -13.98
N ARG A 223 -6.47 -7.90 -14.77
CA ARG A 223 -6.60 -7.80 -16.24
C ARG A 223 -7.54 -6.70 -16.72
N PRO A 224 -8.77 -6.56 -16.19
CA PRO A 224 -9.68 -5.51 -16.63
C PRO A 224 -9.16 -4.09 -16.31
N ALA A 225 -8.44 -3.91 -15.20
CA ALA A 225 -7.84 -2.61 -14.86
C ALA A 225 -6.69 -2.27 -15.80
N PHE A 226 -5.84 -3.24 -16.12
CA PHE A 226 -4.76 -3.08 -17.08
C PHE A 226 -5.28 -2.73 -18.50
N GLU A 227 -6.30 -3.42 -18.98
CA GLU A 227 -6.91 -3.12 -20.29
C GLU A 227 -7.50 -1.71 -20.35
N ARG A 228 -8.12 -1.25 -19.28
CA ARG A 228 -8.56 0.15 -19.18
C ARG A 228 -7.37 1.12 -19.19
N ALA A 229 -6.29 0.81 -18.49
CA ALA A 229 -5.10 1.67 -18.46
C ALA A 229 -4.45 1.83 -19.84
N LEU A 230 -4.52 0.81 -20.70
CA LEU A 230 -4.01 0.88 -22.08
C LEU A 230 -4.80 1.83 -22.99
N THR A 231 -5.99 2.28 -22.59
CA THR A 231 -6.91 3.06 -23.45
C THR A 231 -7.41 4.35 -22.81
N SER A 232 -7.01 4.66 -21.56
CA SER A 232 -7.67 5.67 -20.74
C SER A 232 -7.47 7.12 -21.19
N GLY A 233 -6.39 7.46 -21.88
CA GLY A 233 -6.07 8.83 -22.30
C GLY A 233 -6.02 9.86 -21.15
N ALA A 234 -5.90 9.40 -19.90
CA ALA A 234 -5.97 10.24 -18.73
C ALA A 234 -4.58 10.71 -18.30
N SER A 235 -4.36 12.01 -18.27
CA SER A 235 -3.16 12.61 -17.68
C SER A 235 -3.10 12.38 -16.15
N TRP A 236 -1.90 12.43 -15.58
CA TRP A 236 -1.56 12.22 -14.18
C TRP A 236 -2.50 12.92 -13.18
N ALA A 237 -3.06 12.16 -12.25
CA ALA A 237 -3.91 12.67 -11.17
C ALA A 237 -3.12 13.38 -10.04
N PHE A 238 -1.78 13.34 -10.05
CA PHE A 238 -0.92 13.93 -9.01
C PHE A 238 -0.37 15.32 -9.35
N ASN A 239 -0.89 15.98 -10.39
CA ASN A 239 -0.55 17.36 -10.76
C ASN A 239 -1.41 18.42 -10.03
N ARG A 240 -1.90 18.13 -8.81
CA ARG A 240 -2.62 19.12 -8.01
C ARG A 240 -1.96 19.32 -6.66
#